data_124626a6e28b8c3477f2461f80cb3596
#
_entry.id   124626a6e28b8c3477f2461f80cb3596
#
_cell.length_a   1.000
_cell.length_b   1.000
_cell.length_c   1.000
_cell.angle_alpha   90.00
_cell.angle_beta   90.00
_cell.angle_gamma   90.00
#
_symmetry.space_group_name_H-M   'P 1'
#
loop_
_entity.id
_entity.type
_entity.pdbx_description
1 polymer ?
#
loop_
_entity_poly.entity_id
_entity_poly.type
_entity_poly.pdbx_seq_one_letter_code
_entity_poly.pdbx_strand_id
1 'polypeptide(L)'
;MLKTVTSVTLIAALGLTGCSTASGTTLTSGTSTVHSAVSGTTAGTSTSNTAAEQTLDAQTHYTNEDLTWDSSDEKAIDLANPTATDGVSVENGTITITSGGTYRITGEYSGQVKIEAAKTDTVRLVLDNAKITNSTGAAINVVSAAEAIIYTAAGTTNTVADEANYAATGDDDPDAAIYSTANLTLTGEGSLSVKGAYEEGIHTTGGLVIASGTLEVNAANTGIKGKDYVDITGGIVNVTAAQDGIKSTNTDDESLGFTRLSAGSVTISAGDDGLKAPHTLEISGGTLNIEKSNEGIEAQYINILDGDVTVNSTDDGINASLKDSSSDTSSDTTSGTATAGQQTQQNQNGQVQQAPAGGGAAPGGSQGSTGQNQNMPQPPTDGTMPGGGGGTFEVVDAAINISGGTVTVNAEGDGIDSNGTAPFSGGTVTVNGPAAGGNNALDSNGDLLLNGGTVTAGSTADMFEAPSSASTSGYLKITDSSALTQGSTVQVTDSSGTVVANYKIATSGVQLVLVSNKNIVKGQSYTVSVTSGSVDAASTTAASGTSELGSFTAA
;
A
#
# COMPACT_ATOMS: atom_id res chain seq x y z
N MET A 1 -19.03 56.55 18.06
CA MET A 1 -17.58 56.87 18.14
C MET A 1 -16.86 55.91 17.22
N LEU A 2 -16.42 56.43 16.11
CA LEU A 2 -15.77 55.77 15.00
C LEU A 2 -14.27 55.65 15.33
N LYS A 3 -13.67 54.47 15.17
CA LYS A 3 -12.20 54.33 15.09
C LYS A 3 -11.84 53.48 13.89
N THR A 4 -11.38 54.17 12.89
CA THR A 4 -10.72 53.69 11.69
C THR A 4 -9.32 53.19 12.07
N VAL A 5 -8.92 52.02 11.56
CA VAL A 5 -7.54 51.55 11.59
C VAL A 5 -7.07 51.34 10.15
N THR A 6 -6.06 52.09 9.81
CA THR A 6 -5.43 52.16 8.48
C THR A 6 -4.35 51.08 8.37
N SER A 7 -4.41 50.28 7.32
CA SER A 7 -3.34 49.34 6.96
C SER A 7 -2.26 50.02 6.15
N VAL A 8 -1.01 49.85 6.53
CA VAL A 8 0.18 50.31 5.79
C VAL A 8 0.77 49.12 5.04
N THR A 9 0.80 49.22 3.71
CA THR A 9 1.48 48.26 2.81
C THR A 9 2.91 48.74 2.59
N LEU A 10 3.90 47.92 2.85
CA LEU A 10 5.30 48.18 2.56
C LEU A 10 5.75 47.32 1.37
N ILE A 11 6.01 47.98 0.24
CA ILE A 11 6.61 47.38 -0.96
C ILE A 11 8.10 47.68 -0.90
N ALA A 12 8.93 46.65 -0.92
CA ALA A 12 10.38 46.75 -1.13
C ALA A 12 10.74 46.12 -2.46
N ALA A 13 11.11 46.93 -3.43
CA ALA A 13 11.72 46.54 -4.68
C ALA A 13 13.25 46.59 -4.56
N LEU A 14 13.93 45.52 -4.89
CA LEU A 14 15.37 45.52 -5.17
C LEU A 14 15.61 45.05 -6.58
N GLY A 15 16.06 45.98 -7.43
CA GLY A 15 16.59 45.65 -8.75
C GLY A 15 18.10 45.35 -8.67
N LEU A 16 18.53 44.40 -9.47
CA LEU A 16 19.95 44.28 -9.83
C LEU A 16 20.06 43.97 -11.33
N THR A 17 20.64 44.90 -12.01
CA THR A 17 21.09 44.84 -13.41
C THR A 17 22.42 44.10 -13.53
N GLY A 18 22.55 43.26 -14.54
CA GLY A 18 23.82 42.66 -14.91
C GLY A 18 23.75 42.10 -16.34
N CYS A 19 24.28 42.85 -17.27
CA CYS A 19 24.43 42.52 -18.69
C CYS A 19 25.66 41.65 -18.94
N SER A 20 25.58 40.61 -19.80
CA SER A 20 26.52 40.47 -20.97
C SER A 20 26.39 39.14 -21.70
N THR A 21 26.09 39.29 -22.96
CA THR A 21 26.69 38.82 -24.21
C THR A 21 26.49 37.37 -24.63
N ALA A 22 25.86 37.33 -25.77
CA ALA A 22 25.57 36.21 -26.64
C ALA A 22 26.81 35.54 -27.24
N SER A 23 26.68 34.26 -27.54
CA SER A 23 27.16 33.67 -28.80
C SER A 23 26.34 32.43 -29.13
N GLY A 24 25.68 32.49 -30.26
CA GLY A 24 24.90 31.40 -30.78
C GLY A 24 25.74 30.32 -31.44
N THR A 25 25.23 29.13 -31.46
CA THR A 25 25.51 28.18 -32.54
C THR A 25 24.27 27.29 -32.78
N THR A 26 24.01 27.12 -34.03
CA THR A 26 22.88 26.53 -34.73
C THR A 26 22.72 25.03 -34.48
N LEU A 27 21.44 24.64 -34.43
CA LEU A 27 20.94 23.28 -34.54
C LEU A 27 21.21 22.66 -35.89
N THR A 28 21.55 21.39 -35.89
CA THR A 28 21.19 20.48 -36.98
C THR A 28 20.69 19.16 -36.43
N SER A 29 19.51 18.82 -36.86
CA SER A 29 18.82 17.55 -36.71
C SER A 29 19.56 16.42 -37.42
N GLY A 30 19.53 15.24 -36.86
CA GLY A 30 20.03 14.03 -37.51
C GLY A 30 19.45 12.77 -36.89
N THR A 31 18.59 12.20 -37.65
CA THR A 31 17.83 10.98 -37.51
C THR A 31 18.66 9.70 -37.44
N SER A 32 18.10 8.68 -36.79
CA SER A 32 18.08 7.24 -37.16
C SER A 32 19.21 6.30 -36.73
N THR A 33 18.78 5.33 -35.98
CA THR A 33 18.90 3.86 -36.09
C THR A 33 20.30 3.26 -36.30
N VAL A 34 20.65 2.25 -35.57
CA VAL A 34 20.54 0.83 -35.95
C VAL A 34 21.02 -0.11 -34.84
N HIS A 35 20.30 -1.18 -34.69
CA HIS A 35 20.70 -2.38 -33.97
C HIS A 35 22.02 -2.97 -34.47
N SER A 36 22.82 -3.47 -33.56
CA SER A 36 23.71 -4.58 -33.86
C SER A 36 23.94 -5.42 -32.62
N ALA A 37 23.40 -6.61 -32.68
CA ALA A 37 23.73 -7.69 -31.77
C ALA A 37 25.20 -8.08 -31.89
N VAL A 38 25.89 -8.14 -30.75
CA VAL A 38 27.14 -8.91 -30.64
C VAL A 38 27.04 -9.84 -29.47
N SER A 39 26.96 -11.13 -29.80
CA SER A 39 27.15 -12.23 -28.88
C SER A 39 28.62 -12.26 -28.43
N GLY A 40 28.83 -12.31 -27.12
CA GLY A 40 30.18 -12.46 -26.57
C GLY A 40 30.07 -12.84 -25.08
N THR A 41 30.17 -14.12 -24.80
CA THR A 41 30.40 -14.69 -23.49
C THR A 41 31.63 -14.07 -22.80
N THR A 42 31.45 -13.44 -21.66
CA THR A 42 32.54 -13.25 -20.68
C THR A 42 31.92 -13.24 -19.27
N ALA A 43 32.67 -13.84 -18.37
CA ALA A 43 32.40 -14.16 -16.97
C ALA A 43 31.85 -13.00 -16.14
N GLY A 44 31.01 -13.38 -15.19
CA GLY A 44 30.27 -12.50 -14.29
C GLY A 44 31.13 -11.45 -13.60
N THR A 45 30.75 -10.22 -13.85
CA THR A 45 30.96 -9.11 -12.94
C THR A 45 29.60 -8.85 -12.32
N SER A 46 29.49 -9.05 -11.03
CA SER A 46 28.35 -8.60 -10.23
C SER A 46 28.20 -7.10 -10.46
N THR A 47 27.27 -6.71 -11.29
CA THR A 47 26.80 -5.33 -11.34
C THR A 47 25.86 -5.17 -10.17
N SER A 48 26.23 -4.38 -9.18
CA SER A 48 25.32 -3.87 -8.18
C SER A 48 24.21 -3.11 -8.91
N ASN A 49 23.06 -3.73 -9.08
CA ASN A 49 21.83 -3.03 -9.45
C ASN A 49 21.42 -2.23 -8.21
N THR A 50 21.85 -1.01 -8.09
CA THR A 50 21.13 -0.02 -7.31
C THR A 50 19.88 0.26 -8.12
N ALA A 51 18.75 -0.31 -7.74
CA ALA A 51 17.46 0.12 -8.25
C ALA A 51 17.38 1.63 -7.99
N ALA A 52 17.36 2.40 -9.07
CA ALA A 52 17.22 3.85 -8.96
C ALA A 52 15.87 4.12 -8.30
N GLU A 53 15.84 5.04 -7.34
CA GLU A 53 14.60 5.58 -6.78
C GLU A 53 13.73 6.02 -7.95
N GLN A 54 12.71 5.22 -8.26
CA GLN A 54 11.75 5.53 -9.31
C GLN A 54 10.68 6.41 -8.69
N THR A 55 10.90 7.71 -8.67
CA THR A 55 9.84 8.67 -8.33
C THR A 55 8.74 8.59 -9.37
N LEU A 56 7.51 8.51 -8.90
CA LEU A 56 6.34 8.42 -9.76
C LEU A 56 6.07 9.79 -10.42
N ASP A 57 6.54 10.00 -11.65
CA ASP A 57 6.21 11.19 -12.47
C ASP A 57 4.91 10.96 -13.26
N ALA A 58 3.90 10.41 -12.59
CA ALA A 58 2.61 10.12 -13.22
C ALA A 58 1.68 11.32 -13.15
N GLN A 59 1.16 11.70 -14.32
CA GLN A 59 0.12 12.72 -14.44
C GLN A 59 -1.26 12.05 -14.29
N THR A 60 -2.12 12.63 -13.45
CA THR A 60 -3.51 12.20 -13.33
C THR A 60 -4.44 13.08 -14.16
N HIS A 61 -5.69 12.66 -14.31
CA HIS A 61 -6.70 13.47 -15.00
C HIS A 61 -7.11 14.72 -14.19
N TYR A 62 -6.89 14.72 -12.89
CA TYR A 62 -7.32 15.76 -11.96
C TYR A 62 -6.62 17.10 -12.19
N THR A 63 -7.42 18.17 -12.21
CA THR A 63 -6.96 19.55 -12.34
C THR A 63 -7.69 20.48 -11.37
N ASN A 64 -7.15 21.69 -11.15
CA ASN A 64 -7.85 22.69 -10.34
C ASN A 64 -9.18 23.17 -10.96
N GLU A 65 -9.41 22.94 -12.24
CA GLU A 65 -10.67 23.27 -12.93
C GLU A 65 -11.81 22.36 -12.44
N ASP A 66 -11.49 21.17 -11.93
CA ASP A 66 -12.47 20.22 -11.41
C ASP A 66 -13.15 20.72 -10.13
N LEU A 67 -12.52 21.66 -9.44
CA LEU A 67 -13.04 22.27 -8.20
C LEU A 67 -13.91 23.50 -8.44
N THR A 68 -13.97 24.01 -9.66
CA THR A 68 -14.60 25.31 -9.97
C THR A 68 -15.67 25.20 -11.02
N TRP A 69 -16.78 25.89 -10.83
CA TRP A 69 -17.86 26.07 -11.81
C TRP A 69 -18.66 27.32 -11.47
N ASP A 70 -19.45 27.82 -12.43
CA ASP A 70 -20.43 28.86 -12.16
C ASP A 70 -21.71 28.20 -11.59
N SER A 71 -22.09 28.57 -10.38
CA SER A 71 -23.28 28.02 -9.71
C SER A 71 -24.58 28.42 -10.40
N SER A 72 -24.57 29.44 -11.28
CA SER A 72 -25.74 29.78 -12.12
C SER A 72 -26.01 28.77 -13.23
N ASP A 73 -25.04 27.94 -13.58
CA ASP A 73 -25.14 26.89 -14.59
C ASP A 73 -25.57 25.53 -14.01
N GLU A 74 -25.76 25.44 -12.69
CA GLU A 74 -26.21 24.23 -12.04
C GLU A 74 -27.64 23.85 -12.47
N LYS A 75 -27.78 22.58 -12.85
CA LYS A 75 -29.09 21.95 -13.09
C LYS A 75 -29.51 21.23 -11.80
N ALA A 76 -30.66 21.57 -11.24
CA ALA A 76 -31.14 20.94 -10.00
C ALA A 76 -31.86 19.61 -10.30
N ILE A 77 -31.55 18.58 -9.51
CA ILE A 77 -32.24 17.29 -9.48
C ILE A 77 -32.76 17.06 -8.07
N ASP A 78 -34.07 17.15 -7.87
CA ASP A 78 -34.74 16.75 -6.64
C ASP A 78 -35.01 15.25 -6.67
N LEU A 79 -34.27 14.49 -5.90
CA LEU A 79 -34.37 13.03 -5.82
C LEU A 79 -35.73 12.55 -5.29
N ALA A 80 -36.42 13.34 -4.46
CA ALA A 80 -37.73 12.98 -3.95
C ALA A 80 -38.82 13.05 -5.04
N ASN A 81 -38.64 13.93 -6.03
CA ASN A 81 -39.58 14.12 -7.16
C ASN A 81 -38.82 14.36 -8.48
N PRO A 82 -38.04 13.36 -8.95
CA PRO A 82 -37.21 13.58 -10.12
C PRO A 82 -38.05 13.83 -11.39
N THR A 83 -37.68 14.84 -12.11
CA THR A 83 -38.35 15.22 -13.35
C THR A 83 -37.38 15.28 -14.51
N ALA A 84 -37.83 14.82 -15.68
CA ALA A 84 -37.05 14.95 -16.90
C ALA A 84 -36.87 16.43 -17.28
N THR A 85 -35.65 16.80 -17.64
CA THR A 85 -35.26 18.13 -18.12
C THR A 85 -34.27 17.98 -19.27
N ASP A 86 -33.78 19.09 -19.83
CA ASP A 86 -32.74 19.02 -20.86
C ASP A 86 -31.48 18.35 -20.34
N GLY A 87 -31.09 17.23 -20.96
CA GLY A 87 -29.96 16.41 -20.58
C GLY A 87 -30.23 15.47 -19.39
N VAL A 88 -31.47 15.36 -18.88
CA VAL A 88 -31.86 14.44 -17.81
C VAL A 88 -33.15 13.72 -18.18
N SER A 89 -33.15 12.39 -18.19
CA SER A 89 -34.36 11.56 -18.30
C SER A 89 -34.62 10.80 -17.01
N VAL A 90 -35.89 10.44 -16.79
CA VAL A 90 -36.32 9.68 -15.61
C VAL A 90 -37.23 8.56 -16.07
N GLU A 91 -36.74 7.33 -16.02
CA GLU A 91 -37.46 6.15 -16.49
C GLU A 91 -37.14 4.93 -15.66
N ASN A 92 -38.15 4.12 -15.33
CA ASN A 92 -38.00 2.81 -14.69
C ASN A 92 -37.09 2.79 -13.43
N GLY A 93 -37.16 3.82 -12.57
CA GLY A 93 -36.33 3.90 -11.38
C GLY A 93 -34.89 4.36 -11.64
N THR A 94 -34.60 4.87 -12.85
CA THR A 94 -33.28 5.41 -13.22
C THR A 94 -33.40 6.87 -13.62
N ILE A 95 -32.57 7.72 -13.04
CA ILE A 95 -32.32 9.08 -13.46
C ILE A 95 -31.07 9.03 -14.35
N THR A 96 -31.23 9.32 -15.65
CA THR A 96 -30.10 9.28 -16.59
C THR A 96 -29.68 10.70 -16.99
N ILE A 97 -28.43 11.03 -16.75
CA ILE A 97 -27.78 12.29 -17.18
C ILE A 97 -27.06 12.01 -18.51
N THR A 98 -27.45 12.71 -19.56
CA THR A 98 -26.98 12.46 -20.93
C THR A 98 -26.14 13.60 -21.54
N SER A 99 -25.82 14.63 -20.77
CA SER A 99 -24.97 15.74 -21.22
C SER A 99 -24.03 16.22 -20.15
N GLY A 100 -22.88 16.76 -20.56
CA GLY A 100 -21.94 17.44 -19.67
C GLY A 100 -22.57 18.59 -18.88
N GLY A 101 -21.94 18.96 -17.79
CA GLY A 101 -22.35 20.06 -16.93
C GLY A 101 -22.40 19.70 -15.45
N THR A 102 -22.92 20.63 -14.66
CA THR A 102 -23.00 20.49 -13.19
C THR A 102 -24.46 20.26 -12.76
N TYR A 103 -24.67 19.23 -11.98
CA TYR A 103 -25.97 18.80 -11.49
C TYR A 103 -25.98 18.80 -9.97
N ARG A 104 -26.76 19.68 -9.34
CA ARG A 104 -26.97 19.68 -7.89
C ARG A 104 -28.06 18.69 -7.53
N ILE A 105 -27.73 17.72 -6.69
CA ILE A 105 -28.58 16.59 -6.33
C ILE A 105 -28.95 16.71 -4.85
N THR A 106 -30.26 16.74 -4.57
CA THR A 106 -30.81 16.88 -3.22
C THR A 106 -31.87 15.82 -2.94
N GLY A 107 -32.04 15.43 -1.67
CA GLY A 107 -33.11 14.53 -1.22
C GLY A 107 -32.74 13.05 -1.27
N GLU A 108 -33.75 12.17 -1.24
CA GLU A 108 -33.57 10.72 -1.19
C GLU A 108 -34.16 10.02 -2.41
N TYR A 109 -33.45 9.01 -2.93
CA TYR A 109 -33.89 8.21 -4.08
C TYR A 109 -33.58 6.73 -3.87
N SER A 110 -34.59 5.91 -4.14
CA SER A 110 -34.44 4.45 -4.24
C SER A 110 -34.45 4.04 -5.70
N GLY A 111 -33.26 3.96 -6.29
CA GLY A 111 -33.02 3.70 -7.72
C GLY A 111 -31.60 4.13 -8.10
N GLN A 112 -31.36 4.20 -9.40
CA GLN A 112 -30.03 4.49 -9.95
C GLN A 112 -29.93 5.93 -10.47
N VAL A 113 -28.82 6.60 -10.19
CA VAL A 113 -28.34 7.77 -10.94
C VAL A 113 -27.31 7.29 -11.96
N LYS A 114 -27.68 7.35 -13.25
CA LYS A 114 -26.84 6.91 -14.36
C LYS A 114 -26.28 8.11 -15.11
N ILE A 115 -25.01 8.08 -15.45
CA ILE A 115 -24.35 9.04 -16.32
C ILE A 115 -24.05 8.33 -17.65
N GLU A 116 -24.61 8.87 -18.75
CA GLU A 116 -24.42 8.37 -20.11
C GLU A 116 -24.21 9.56 -21.05
N ALA A 117 -23.17 10.33 -20.78
CA ALA A 117 -22.80 11.54 -21.54
C ALA A 117 -21.79 11.21 -22.65
N ALA A 118 -21.47 12.17 -23.48
CA ALA A 118 -20.44 11.99 -24.51
C ALA A 118 -19.07 11.77 -23.83
N LYS A 119 -18.21 10.95 -24.44
CA LYS A 119 -16.85 10.67 -23.95
C LYS A 119 -15.90 11.88 -23.94
N THR A 120 -16.39 13.05 -24.34
CA THR A 120 -15.70 14.34 -24.28
C THR A 120 -16.23 15.24 -23.19
N ASP A 121 -17.28 14.83 -22.50
CA ASP A 121 -18.00 15.65 -21.54
C ASP A 121 -17.57 15.35 -20.12
N THR A 122 -17.37 16.37 -19.31
CA THR A 122 -17.26 16.26 -17.85
C THR A 122 -18.64 16.43 -17.22
N VAL A 123 -19.01 15.50 -16.34
CA VAL A 123 -20.26 15.54 -15.57
C VAL A 123 -19.94 15.68 -14.09
N ARG A 124 -20.37 16.79 -13.49
CA ARG A 124 -20.21 17.03 -12.05
C ARG A 124 -21.52 16.82 -11.30
N LEU A 125 -21.53 15.92 -10.32
CA LEU A 125 -22.61 15.71 -9.37
C LEU A 125 -22.30 16.45 -8.08
N VAL A 126 -22.99 17.53 -7.78
CA VAL A 126 -22.91 18.25 -6.50
C VAL A 126 -23.92 17.61 -5.54
N LEU A 127 -23.44 16.75 -4.65
CA LEU A 127 -24.27 16.10 -3.65
C LEU A 127 -24.53 17.08 -2.48
N ASP A 128 -25.80 17.40 -2.26
CA ASP A 128 -26.26 18.34 -1.24
C ASP A 128 -27.35 17.68 -0.37
N ASN A 129 -26.92 16.98 0.67
CA ASN A 129 -27.74 16.10 1.49
C ASN A 129 -28.51 15.06 0.63
N ALA A 130 -27.78 14.47 -0.30
CA ALA A 130 -28.30 13.44 -1.20
C ALA A 130 -28.16 12.04 -0.57
N LYS A 131 -29.21 11.23 -0.70
CA LYS A 131 -29.18 9.82 -0.35
C LYS A 131 -29.68 8.99 -1.52
N ILE A 132 -28.79 8.17 -2.07
CA ILE A 132 -29.08 7.33 -3.23
C ILE A 132 -28.86 5.87 -2.82
N THR A 133 -29.90 5.05 -3.00
CA THR A 133 -29.82 3.61 -2.70
C THR A 133 -30.37 2.83 -3.87
N ASN A 134 -29.67 1.77 -4.30
CA ASN A 134 -30.16 0.89 -5.36
C ASN A 134 -30.11 -0.57 -4.89
N SER A 135 -31.21 -1.30 -5.08
CA SER A 135 -31.33 -2.68 -4.64
C SER A 135 -30.96 -3.72 -5.70
N THR A 136 -30.62 -3.30 -6.93
CA THR A 136 -30.45 -4.22 -8.06
C THR A 136 -29.21 -3.92 -8.92
N GLY A 137 -28.35 -3.03 -8.47
CA GLY A 137 -27.13 -2.62 -9.19
C GLY A 137 -26.49 -1.40 -8.54
N ALA A 138 -25.48 -0.83 -9.16
CA ALA A 138 -24.81 0.38 -8.71
C ALA A 138 -25.81 1.52 -8.43
N ALA A 139 -25.64 2.23 -7.31
CA ALA A 139 -26.48 3.39 -7.00
C ALA A 139 -26.10 4.62 -7.86
N ILE A 140 -24.79 4.83 -8.07
CA ILE A 140 -24.28 5.75 -9.10
C ILE A 140 -23.54 4.92 -10.14
N ASN A 141 -23.95 5.01 -11.40
CA ASN A 141 -23.37 4.25 -12.51
C ASN A 141 -22.95 5.19 -13.66
N VAL A 142 -21.65 5.36 -13.84
CA VAL A 142 -21.08 6.13 -14.95
C VAL A 142 -20.78 5.19 -16.10
N VAL A 143 -21.68 5.13 -17.07
CA VAL A 143 -21.54 4.29 -18.27
C VAL A 143 -20.62 4.95 -19.29
N SER A 144 -20.68 6.28 -19.43
CA SER A 144 -19.78 7.04 -20.30
C SER A 144 -19.71 8.52 -19.91
N ALA A 145 -18.49 9.05 -19.91
CA ALA A 145 -18.12 10.46 -19.84
C ALA A 145 -16.63 10.58 -20.19
N ALA A 146 -16.07 11.77 -20.30
CA ALA A 146 -14.62 11.97 -20.21
C ALA A 146 -14.18 11.78 -18.75
N GLU A 147 -14.96 12.38 -17.84
CA GLU A 147 -14.75 12.36 -16.40
C GLU A 147 -16.08 12.54 -15.67
N ALA A 148 -16.24 11.85 -14.56
CA ALA A 148 -17.28 12.09 -13.58
C ALA A 148 -16.66 12.67 -12.30
N ILE A 149 -17.25 13.77 -11.80
CA ILE A 149 -16.82 14.42 -10.56
C ILE A 149 -17.95 14.31 -9.55
N ILE A 150 -17.70 13.69 -8.42
CA ILE A 150 -18.61 13.67 -7.27
C ILE A 150 -18.10 14.69 -6.27
N TYR A 151 -18.82 15.82 -6.19
CA TYR A 151 -18.52 16.93 -5.29
C TYR A 151 -19.49 16.94 -4.11
N THR A 152 -19.00 16.87 -2.89
CA THR A 152 -19.82 16.98 -1.68
C THR A 152 -19.91 18.43 -1.23
N ALA A 153 -21.13 19.00 -1.22
CA ALA A 153 -21.33 20.38 -0.82
C ALA A 153 -20.95 20.61 0.65
N ALA A 154 -20.43 21.81 0.96
CA ALA A 154 -19.96 22.13 2.30
C ALA A 154 -21.05 21.95 3.39
N GLY A 155 -20.68 21.29 4.49
CA GLY A 155 -21.58 21.06 5.62
C GLY A 155 -22.70 20.07 5.38
N THR A 156 -22.67 19.29 4.27
CA THR A 156 -23.66 18.27 3.94
C THR A 156 -23.17 16.87 4.31
N THR A 157 -24.15 15.98 4.50
CA THR A 157 -23.89 14.54 4.67
C THR A 157 -24.65 13.78 3.56
N ASN A 158 -23.91 13.00 2.80
CA ASN A 158 -24.41 12.29 1.65
C ASN A 158 -24.24 10.79 1.81
N THR A 159 -25.10 9.99 1.23
CA THR A 159 -25.05 8.54 1.28
C THR A 159 -25.28 7.95 -0.09
N VAL A 160 -24.43 7.01 -0.49
CA VAL A 160 -24.59 6.18 -1.68
C VAL A 160 -24.47 4.72 -1.26
N ALA A 161 -25.46 3.90 -1.54
CA ALA A 161 -25.46 2.52 -1.14
C ALA A 161 -26.10 1.60 -2.17
N ASP A 162 -25.59 0.41 -2.28
CA ASP A 162 -26.20 -0.70 -2.98
C ASP A 162 -26.71 -1.77 -2.02
N GLU A 163 -27.26 -2.85 -2.56
CA GLU A 163 -27.61 -4.07 -1.85
C GLU A 163 -26.96 -5.30 -2.50
N ALA A 164 -26.87 -6.40 -1.76
CA ALA A 164 -26.12 -7.61 -2.14
C ALA A 164 -26.67 -8.39 -3.36
N ASN A 165 -27.78 -7.96 -3.98
CA ASN A 165 -28.43 -8.70 -5.06
C ASN A 165 -28.44 -7.88 -6.35
N TYR A 166 -27.39 -7.98 -7.15
CA TYR A 166 -27.34 -7.35 -8.45
C TYR A 166 -28.15 -8.15 -9.49
N ALA A 167 -28.78 -7.45 -10.43
CA ALA A 167 -29.53 -8.07 -11.50
C ALA A 167 -28.64 -8.57 -12.65
N ALA A 168 -27.50 -7.96 -12.86
CA ALA A 168 -26.46 -8.33 -13.82
C ALA A 168 -25.15 -8.59 -13.07
N THR A 169 -24.48 -9.69 -13.39
CA THR A 169 -23.32 -10.21 -12.62
C THR A 169 -22.25 -10.80 -13.56
N GLY A 170 -22.10 -10.23 -14.77
CA GLY A 170 -21.01 -10.58 -15.67
C GLY A 170 -19.73 -9.80 -15.35
N ASP A 171 -18.62 -10.26 -15.85
CA ASP A 171 -17.28 -9.69 -15.56
C ASP A 171 -17.14 -8.19 -15.96
N ASP A 172 -17.96 -7.73 -16.93
CA ASP A 172 -17.99 -6.34 -17.39
C ASP A 172 -19.16 -5.54 -16.78
N ASP A 173 -19.96 -6.15 -15.90
CA ASP A 173 -21.10 -5.50 -15.27
C ASP A 173 -20.64 -4.68 -14.05
N PRO A 174 -21.39 -3.64 -13.63
CA PRO A 174 -21.09 -2.90 -12.40
C PRO A 174 -21.06 -3.79 -11.16
N ASP A 175 -20.02 -3.66 -10.35
CA ASP A 175 -19.74 -4.44 -9.15
C ASP A 175 -19.67 -3.58 -7.86
N ALA A 176 -19.92 -2.26 -7.94
CA ALA A 176 -19.75 -1.32 -6.85
C ALA A 176 -20.97 -0.43 -6.62
N ALA A 177 -21.12 0.10 -5.41
CA ALA A 177 -22.13 1.11 -5.10
C ALA A 177 -21.96 2.38 -5.95
N ILE A 178 -20.70 2.79 -6.20
CA ILE A 178 -20.32 3.80 -7.18
C ILE A 178 -19.44 3.12 -8.22
N TYR A 179 -19.96 2.93 -9.42
CA TYR A 179 -19.24 2.34 -10.53
C TYR A 179 -19.01 3.33 -11.65
N SER A 180 -17.82 3.34 -12.26
CA SER A 180 -17.50 4.22 -13.37
C SER A 180 -16.65 3.52 -14.44
N THR A 181 -17.01 3.74 -15.73
CA THR A 181 -16.13 3.40 -16.86
C THR A 181 -15.30 4.60 -17.35
N ALA A 182 -15.43 5.75 -16.69
CA ALA A 182 -14.68 6.97 -16.96
C ALA A 182 -13.78 7.31 -15.77
N ASN A 183 -12.85 8.23 -15.95
CA ASN A 183 -12.12 8.81 -14.82
C ASN A 183 -13.09 9.35 -13.78
N LEU A 184 -12.75 9.17 -12.50
CA LEU A 184 -13.58 9.53 -11.38
C LEU A 184 -12.82 10.42 -10.39
N THR A 185 -13.37 11.59 -10.09
CA THR A 185 -12.86 12.48 -9.04
C THR A 185 -13.86 12.58 -7.89
N LEU A 186 -13.39 12.36 -6.65
CA LEU A 186 -14.14 12.59 -5.42
C LEU A 186 -13.56 13.81 -4.71
N THR A 187 -14.39 14.80 -4.41
CA THR A 187 -13.92 16.05 -3.83
C THR A 187 -15.05 16.79 -3.09
N GLY A 188 -14.76 17.94 -2.54
CA GLY A 188 -15.71 18.81 -1.84
C GLY A 188 -15.36 19.01 -0.36
N GLU A 189 -16.25 19.68 0.37
CA GLU A 189 -16.06 20.00 1.79
C GLU A 189 -17.08 19.29 2.71
N GLY A 190 -17.98 18.49 2.13
CA GLY A 190 -18.97 17.70 2.83
C GLY A 190 -18.48 16.30 3.14
N SER A 191 -19.42 15.45 3.58
CA SER A 191 -19.16 14.03 3.85
C SER A 191 -19.92 13.14 2.89
N LEU A 192 -19.28 12.03 2.48
CA LEU A 192 -19.88 10.96 1.67
C LEU A 192 -19.68 9.62 2.39
N SER A 193 -20.77 8.93 2.69
CA SER A 193 -20.75 7.55 3.14
C SER A 193 -21.16 6.64 1.99
N VAL A 194 -20.29 5.68 1.64
CA VAL A 194 -20.50 4.69 0.59
C VAL A 194 -20.61 3.31 1.20
N LYS A 195 -21.64 2.56 0.83
CA LYS A 195 -21.80 1.18 1.24
C LYS A 195 -21.93 0.29 0.00
N GLY A 196 -20.89 -0.50 -0.28
CA GLY A 196 -20.87 -1.58 -1.25
C GLY A 196 -21.25 -2.89 -0.58
N ALA A 197 -22.52 -3.25 -0.64
CA ALA A 197 -23.00 -4.48 -0.02
C ALA A 197 -22.95 -5.68 -0.96
N TYR A 198 -22.81 -5.45 -2.28
CA TYR A 198 -22.60 -6.48 -3.29
C TYR A 198 -21.13 -6.91 -3.31
N GLU A 199 -20.25 -6.03 -3.74
CA GLU A 199 -18.81 -6.27 -3.81
C GLU A 199 -18.03 -5.02 -3.38
N GLU A 200 -17.66 -4.12 -4.32
CA GLU A 200 -16.86 -2.94 -4.02
C GLU A 200 -17.69 -1.76 -3.51
N GLY A 201 -17.03 -0.90 -2.74
CA GLY A 201 -17.61 0.40 -2.40
C GLY A 201 -17.58 1.35 -3.58
N ILE A 202 -16.40 1.58 -4.15
CA ILE A 202 -16.14 2.48 -5.28
C ILE A 202 -15.22 1.75 -6.26
N HIS A 203 -15.65 1.67 -7.53
CA HIS A 203 -14.85 1.08 -8.60
C HIS A 203 -14.87 1.96 -9.85
N THR A 204 -13.70 2.23 -10.42
CA THR A 204 -13.59 2.80 -11.77
C THR A 204 -12.64 1.99 -12.62
N THR A 205 -13.02 1.78 -13.90
CA THR A 205 -12.13 1.18 -14.91
C THR A 205 -11.13 2.17 -15.51
N GLY A 206 -11.16 3.43 -15.07
CA GLY A 206 -10.18 4.47 -15.35
C GLY A 206 -9.36 4.83 -14.10
N GLY A 207 -8.87 6.07 -14.05
CA GLY A 207 -8.20 6.63 -12.88
C GLY A 207 -9.17 7.15 -11.83
N LEU A 208 -8.81 6.99 -10.56
CA LEU A 208 -9.53 7.54 -9.41
C LEU A 208 -8.68 8.60 -8.71
N VAL A 209 -9.27 9.77 -8.45
CA VAL A 209 -8.66 10.81 -7.62
C VAL A 209 -9.56 11.13 -6.42
N ILE A 210 -8.98 11.17 -5.22
CA ILE A 210 -9.62 11.67 -4.01
C ILE A 210 -8.89 12.94 -3.58
N ALA A 211 -9.54 14.10 -3.79
CA ALA A 211 -8.88 15.39 -3.61
C ALA A 211 -9.20 16.04 -2.27
N SER A 212 -10.40 15.87 -1.72
CA SER A 212 -10.81 16.51 -0.47
C SER A 212 -12.13 15.92 0.07
N GLY A 213 -12.59 16.42 1.22
CA GLY A 213 -13.82 16.02 1.89
C GLY A 213 -13.61 14.90 2.90
N THR A 214 -14.72 14.37 3.41
CA THR A 214 -14.71 13.20 4.28
C THR A 214 -15.39 12.04 3.57
N LEU A 215 -14.66 10.97 3.32
CA LEU A 215 -15.13 9.76 2.66
C LEU A 215 -15.10 8.59 3.65
N GLU A 216 -16.24 7.94 3.84
CA GLU A 216 -16.37 6.70 4.59
C GLU A 216 -16.84 5.60 3.64
N VAL A 217 -16.08 4.51 3.51
CA VAL A 217 -16.40 3.38 2.64
C VAL A 217 -16.49 2.10 3.45
N ASN A 218 -17.61 1.38 3.28
CA ASN A 218 -17.79 0.04 3.81
C ASN A 218 -18.13 -0.90 2.66
N ALA A 219 -17.32 -1.92 2.43
CA ALA A 219 -17.45 -2.82 1.29
C ALA A 219 -17.45 -4.30 1.68
N ALA A 220 -18.22 -5.10 0.95
CA ALA A 220 -18.27 -6.55 1.13
C ALA A 220 -17.07 -7.26 0.49
N ASN A 221 -16.38 -6.59 -0.43
CA ASN A 221 -15.14 -7.02 -1.07
C ASN A 221 -14.10 -5.90 -0.94
N THR A 222 -13.63 -5.29 -2.03
CA THR A 222 -12.65 -4.20 -2.01
C THR A 222 -13.31 -2.84 -1.70
N GLY A 223 -12.68 -2.06 -0.84
CA GLY A 223 -13.19 -0.73 -0.48
C GLY A 223 -13.21 0.23 -1.65
N ILE A 224 -12.04 0.52 -2.19
CA ILE A 224 -11.82 1.48 -3.27
C ILE A 224 -10.89 0.86 -4.32
N LYS A 225 -11.36 0.84 -5.59
CA LYS A 225 -10.66 0.23 -6.72
C LYS A 225 -10.61 1.19 -7.90
N GLY A 226 -9.39 1.50 -8.34
CA GLY A 226 -9.15 2.22 -9.59
C GLY A 226 -8.34 1.35 -10.54
N LYS A 227 -8.81 1.13 -11.78
CA LYS A 227 -8.01 0.28 -12.69
C LYS A 227 -6.69 0.96 -12.99
N ASP A 228 -6.73 2.16 -13.54
CA ASP A 228 -5.52 2.82 -14.02
C ASP A 228 -4.67 3.34 -12.85
N TYR A 229 -5.30 3.91 -11.85
CA TYR A 229 -4.64 4.37 -10.62
C TYR A 229 -5.64 4.78 -9.54
N VAL A 230 -5.13 4.89 -8.31
CA VAL A 230 -5.75 5.60 -7.19
C VAL A 230 -4.79 6.66 -6.69
N ASP A 231 -5.20 7.94 -6.75
CA ASP A 231 -4.40 9.08 -6.30
C ASP A 231 -5.13 9.85 -5.20
N ILE A 232 -4.59 9.84 -3.98
CA ILE A 232 -5.15 10.53 -2.83
C ILE A 232 -4.31 11.79 -2.57
N THR A 233 -4.88 12.93 -2.93
CA THR A 233 -4.22 14.24 -2.81
C THR A 233 -4.72 15.05 -1.62
N GLY A 234 -5.72 14.53 -0.86
CA GLY A 234 -6.26 15.20 0.31
C GLY A 234 -7.49 14.49 0.89
N GLY A 235 -8.12 15.15 1.87
CA GLY A 235 -9.32 14.68 2.54
C GLY A 235 -9.07 13.74 3.72
N ILE A 236 -10.19 13.23 4.27
CA ILE A 236 -10.21 12.20 5.32
C ILE A 236 -10.91 10.98 4.71
N VAL A 237 -10.18 9.88 4.58
CA VAL A 237 -10.65 8.64 3.95
C VAL A 237 -10.62 7.52 4.97
N ASN A 238 -11.79 6.96 5.28
CA ASN A 238 -11.93 5.80 6.17
C ASN A 238 -12.50 4.63 5.37
N VAL A 239 -11.79 3.51 5.34
CA VAL A 239 -12.16 2.33 4.58
C VAL A 239 -12.27 1.12 5.50
N THR A 240 -13.40 0.42 5.41
CA THR A 240 -13.57 -0.92 5.98
C THR A 240 -13.97 -1.85 4.85
N ALA A 241 -13.15 -2.87 4.59
CA ALA A 241 -13.33 -3.81 3.49
C ALA A 241 -13.11 -5.25 3.95
N ALA A 242 -13.81 -6.20 3.31
CA ALA A 242 -13.61 -7.61 3.63
C ALA A 242 -12.41 -8.23 2.91
N GLN A 243 -12.00 -7.63 1.80
CA GLN A 243 -10.77 -7.92 1.06
C GLN A 243 -9.87 -6.68 1.11
N ASP A 244 -9.33 -6.20 -0.01
CA ASP A 244 -8.42 -5.06 -0.03
C ASP A 244 -9.08 -3.75 0.40
N GLY A 245 -8.33 -2.93 1.09
CA GLY A 245 -8.78 -1.59 1.46
C GLY A 245 -8.86 -0.66 0.26
N ILE A 246 -7.72 -0.37 -0.35
CA ILE A 246 -7.58 0.51 -1.51
C ILE A 246 -6.59 -0.10 -2.49
N LYS A 247 -6.98 -0.25 -3.78
CA LYS A 247 -6.09 -0.80 -4.80
C LYS A 247 -6.21 -0.17 -6.18
N SER A 248 -5.11 -0.19 -6.92
CA SER A 248 -5.08 -0.10 -8.38
C SER A 248 -4.88 -1.48 -9.01
N THR A 249 -5.26 -1.67 -10.30
CA THR A 249 -5.27 -3.01 -10.91
C THR A 249 -4.74 -3.09 -12.34
N ASN A 250 -4.22 -2.01 -12.93
CA ASN A 250 -3.67 -2.05 -14.28
C ASN A 250 -2.29 -2.74 -14.28
N THR A 251 -2.23 -3.95 -14.84
CA THR A 251 -0.99 -4.72 -15.00
C THR A 251 -0.40 -4.62 -16.42
N ASP A 252 -1.11 -3.98 -17.35
CA ASP A 252 -0.76 -3.95 -18.77
C ASP A 252 0.16 -2.78 -19.14
N ASP A 253 0.10 -1.68 -18.37
CA ASP A 253 0.82 -0.44 -18.62
C ASP A 253 1.57 0.00 -17.34
N GLU A 254 2.91 -0.06 -17.37
CA GLU A 254 3.76 0.29 -16.23
C GLU A 254 3.70 1.78 -15.83
N SER A 255 3.18 2.66 -16.71
CA SER A 255 2.90 4.06 -16.37
C SER A 255 1.58 4.26 -15.62
N LEU A 256 0.78 3.22 -15.55
CA LEU A 256 -0.48 3.10 -14.81
C LEU A 256 -0.33 2.08 -13.68
N GLY A 257 -1.42 1.62 -13.10
CA GLY A 257 -1.37 0.62 -12.03
C GLY A 257 -0.62 1.12 -10.79
N PHE A 258 -0.76 2.40 -10.46
CA PHE A 258 -0.14 2.96 -9.26
C PHE A 258 -1.18 3.38 -8.22
N THR A 259 -0.77 3.37 -6.96
CA THR A 259 -1.51 3.96 -5.85
C THR A 259 -0.64 4.99 -5.16
N ARG A 260 -1.15 6.23 -5.02
CA ARG A 260 -0.38 7.34 -4.43
C ARG A 260 -1.14 8.01 -3.30
N LEU A 261 -0.41 8.32 -2.22
CA LEU A 261 -0.86 9.20 -1.13
C LEU A 261 0.11 10.37 -1.00
N SER A 262 -0.34 11.57 -1.37
CA SER A 262 0.47 12.79 -1.28
C SER A 262 0.05 13.74 -0.15
N ALA A 263 -1.21 13.66 0.28
CA ALA A 263 -1.72 14.41 1.43
C ALA A 263 -3.03 13.79 1.95
N GLY A 264 -3.56 14.33 3.06
CA GLY A 264 -4.79 13.85 3.70
C GLY A 264 -4.54 12.83 4.80
N SER A 265 -5.60 12.20 5.26
CA SER A 265 -5.56 11.18 6.30
C SER A 265 -6.36 9.96 5.86
N VAL A 266 -5.70 8.83 5.74
CA VAL A 266 -6.28 7.56 5.30
C VAL A 266 -6.22 6.57 6.45
N THR A 267 -7.38 6.00 6.81
CA THR A 267 -7.49 4.93 7.80
C THR A 267 -8.14 3.71 7.16
N ILE A 268 -7.52 2.55 7.28
CA ILE A 268 -7.95 1.32 6.62
C ILE A 268 -8.08 0.19 7.63
N SER A 269 -9.19 -0.57 7.53
CA SER A 269 -9.35 -1.89 8.12
C SER A 269 -9.78 -2.85 7.02
N ALA A 270 -8.86 -3.71 6.60
CA ALA A 270 -9.02 -4.65 5.49
C ALA A 270 -8.96 -6.10 5.96
N GLY A 271 -9.54 -7.00 5.17
CA GLY A 271 -9.42 -8.44 5.41
C GLY A 271 -8.22 -9.06 4.71
N ASP A 272 -7.78 -8.42 3.62
CA ASP A 272 -6.60 -8.77 2.84
C ASP A 272 -5.62 -7.60 2.86
N ASP A 273 -5.22 -7.00 1.74
CA ASP A 273 -4.23 -5.93 1.72
C ASP A 273 -4.83 -4.58 2.16
N GLY A 274 -4.06 -3.85 2.94
CA GLY A 274 -4.45 -2.49 3.30
C GLY A 274 -4.41 -1.54 2.11
N LEU A 275 -3.25 -1.43 1.47
CA LEU A 275 -3.00 -0.56 0.32
C LEU A 275 -2.18 -1.33 -0.72
N LYS A 276 -2.68 -1.40 -1.96
CA LYS A 276 -2.11 -2.25 -3.01
C LYS A 276 -1.95 -1.56 -4.35
N ALA A 277 -0.89 -1.92 -5.08
CA ALA A 277 -0.69 -1.53 -6.47
C ALA A 277 0.09 -2.62 -7.23
N PRO A 278 -0.22 -2.92 -8.50
CA PRO A 278 0.57 -3.88 -9.26
C PRO A 278 1.97 -3.38 -9.61
N HIS A 279 2.15 -2.06 -9.79
CA HIS A 279 3.44 -1.48 -10.16
C HIS A 279 4.03 -0.62 -9.06
N THR A 280 3.55 0.60 -8.88
CA THR A 280 4.16 1.55 -7.95
C THR A 280 3.19 2.00 -6.88
N LEU A 281 3.63 1.94 -5.64
CA LEU A 281 2.97 2.59 -4.52
C LEU A 281 3.87 3.71 -3.98
N GLU A 282 3.36 4.93 -3.95
CA GLU A 282 4.10 6.09 -3.46
C GLU A 282 3.39 6.79 -2.31
N ILE A 283 4.10 7.02 -1.23
CA ILE A 283 3.66 7.87 -0.12
C ILE A 283 4.63 9.04 -0.03
N SER A 284 4.18 10.22 -0.45
CA SER A 284 4.97 11.45 -0.45
C SER A 284 4.48 12.48 0.57
N GLY A 285 3.48 12.13 1.38
CA GLY A 285 2.94 12.96 2.45
C GLY A 285 1.65 12.41 3.03
N GLY A 286 1.03 13.15 3.94
CA GLY A 286 -0.20 12.75 4.61
C GLY A 286 0.01 11.74 5.75
N THR A 287 -1.09 11.11 6.16
CA THR A 287 -1.11 10.09 7.21
C THR A 287 -1.79 8.83 6.68
N LEU A 288 -1.12 7.70 6.75
CA LEU A 288 -1.68 6.37 6.49
C LEU A 288 -1.70 5.57 7.80
N ASN A 289 -2.89 5.11 8.19
CA ASN A 289 -3.07 4.23 9.32
C ASN A 289 -3.82 2.97 8.88
N ILE A 290 -3.10 1.88 8.67
CA ILE A 290 -3.69 0.56 8.48
C ILE A 290 -3.89 -0.04 9.86
N GLU A 291 -5.14 0.01 10.35
CA GLU A 291 -5.49 -0.49 11.68
C GLU A 291 -5.46 -2.02 11.75
N LYS A 292 -5.78 -2.64 10.62
CA LYS A 292 -5.79 -4.09 10.45
C LYS A 292 -5.75 -4.45 8.97
N SER A 293 -4.96 -5.49 8.63
CA SER A 293 -4.93 -6.15 7.32
C SER A 293 -4.34 -7.55 7.44
N ASN A 294 -4.38 -8.34 6.38
CA ASN A 294 -3.51 -9.50 6.22
C ASN A 294 -2.11 -9.00 5.89
N GLU A 295 -1.90 -8.45 4.69
CA GLU A 295 -0.69 -7.68 4.37
C GLU A 295 -0.98 -6.17 4.45
N GLY A 296 0.03 -5.41 4.86
CA GLY A 296 -0.17 -3.97 5.07
C GLY A 296 -0.16 -3.19 3.77
N ILE A 297 0.98 -3.17 3.12
CA ILE A 297 1.25 -2.45 1.86
C ILE A 297 1.92 -3.42 0.90
N GLU A 298 1.34 -3.60 -0.30
CA GLU A 298 1.90 -4.47 -1.34
C GLU A 298 2.03 -3.74 -2.67
N ALA A 299 3.21 -3.82 -3.31
CA ALA A 299 3.45 -3.39 -4.69
C ALA A 299 4.78 -3.94 -5.22
N GLN A 300 5.03 -3.81 -6.52
CA GLN A 300 6.36 -4.11 -7.08
C GLN A 300 7.40 -3.08 -6.60
N TYR A 301 7.08 -1.79 -6.66
CA TYR A 301 7.93 -0.70 -6.16
C TYR A 301 7.18 0.10 -5.10
N ILE A 302 7.73 0.17 -3.90
CA ILE A 302 7.15 0.93 -2.79
C ILE A 302 8.11 2.08 -2.46
N ASN A 303 7.63 3.32 -2.60
CA ASN A 303 8.40 4.53 -2.33
C ASN A 303 7.76 5.31 -1.17
N ILE A 304 8.45 5.39 -0.04
CA ILE A 304 8.02 6.24 1.08
C ILE A 304 8.99 7.42 1.17
N LEU A 305 8.53 8.58 0.69
CA LEU A 305 9.32 9.81 0.56
C LEU A 305 9.09 10.75 1.74
N ASP A 306 7.89 10.76 2.32
CA ASP A 306 7.47 11.56 3.47
C ASP A 306 6.15 11.01 4.04
N GLY A 307 5.59 11.63 5.10
CA GLY A 307 4.33 11.27 5.73
C GLY A 307 4.48 10.44 6.99
N ASP A 308 3.34 10.17 7.64
CA ASP A 308 3.24 9.33 8.83
C ASP A 308 2.53 8.02 8.47
N VAL A 309 3.25 6.91 8.46
CA VAL A 309 2.76 5.59 8.07
C VAL A 309 2.75 4.66 9.28
N THR A 310 1.59 4.11 9.60
CA THR A 310 1.42 3.07 10.61
C THR A 310 0.73 1.86 9.98
N VAL A 311 1.34 0.70 10.12
CA VAL A 311 0.82 -0.57 9.59
C VAL A 311 0.66 -1.56 10.72
N ASN A 312 -0.50 -2.24 10.77
CA ASN A 312 -0.73 -3.41 11.60
C ASN A 312 -1.25 -4.54 10.71
N SER A 313 -0.47 -5.60 10.57
CA SER A 313 -0.75 -6.76 9.71
C SER A 313 -0.67 -8.07 10.47
N THR A 314 -1.41 -9.08 9.99
CA THR A 314 -1.34 -10.45 10.51
C THR A 314 -0.39 -11.34 9.73
N ASP A 315 0.08 -10.86 8.59
CA ASP A 315 1.18 -11.38 7.79
C ASP A 315 2.19 -10.25 7.59
N ASP A 316 2.69 -10.00 6.38
CA ASP A 316 3.74 -9.04 6.12
C ASP A 316 3.27 -7.59 6.27
N GLY A 317 4.16 -6.75 6.80
CA GLY A 317 3.87 -5.34 7.00
C GLY A 317 3.94 -4.53 5.72
N ILE A 318 5.07 -4.58 5.03
CA ILE A 318 5.33 -3.93 3.75
C ILE A 318 6.02 -4.95 2.86
N ASN A 319 5.39 -5.34 1.75
CA ASN A 319 5.86 -6.39 0.86
C ASN A 319 6.09 -5.86 -0.56
N ALA A 320 7.32 -5.99 -1.08
CA ALA A 320 7.62 -5.68 -2.48
C ALA A 320 7.89 -6.96 -3.26
N SER A 321 6.98 -7.28 -4.18
CA SER A 321 7.03 -8.51 -4.97
C SER A 321 6.66 -8.28 -6.44
N LEU A 322 7.17 -9.13 -7.34
CA LEU A 322 6.61 -9.18 -8.69
C LEU A 322 5.22 -9.79 -8.64
N LYS A 323 4.24 -9.12 -9.21
CA LYS A 323 2.95 -9.74 -9.42
C LYS A 323 3.03 -10.84 -10.46
N ASP A 324 2.68 -12.06 -10.05
CA ASP A 324 2.38 -13.13 -11.00
C ASP A 324 1.12 -12.76 -11.79
N SER A 325 1.26 -12.60 -13.10
CA SER A 325 0.16 -12.33 -14.04
C SER A 325 -0.93 -13.42 -14.07
N SER A 326 -0.86 -14.39 -13.18
CA SER A 326 -1.74 -15.56 -13.12
C SER A 326 -2.59 -15.68 -11.86
N SER A 327 -2.44 -14.80 -10.85
CA SER A 327 -3.16 -14.95 -9.57
C SER A 327 -4.44 -14.11 -9.43
N ASP A 328 -4.71 -13.19 -10.34
CA ASP A 328 -5.94 -12.37 -10.32
C ASP A 328 -7.16 -12.99 -11.03
N THR A 329 -7.12 -14.29 -11.38
CA THR A 329 -8.34 -15.00 -11.70
C THR A 329 -8.99 -15.47 -10.40
N SER A 330 -9.87 -14.62 -9.91
CA SER A 330 -10.82 -14.85 -8.82
C SER A 330 -11.22 -16.32 -8.67
N SER A 331 -10.74 -16.96 -7.62
CA SER A 331 -11.50 -18.04 -7.00
C SER A 331 -12.22 -17.47 -5.78
N ASP A 332 -13.16 -16.58 -6.01
CA ASP A 332 -14.16 -16.21 -5.03
C ASP A 332 -15.17 -17.35 -4.91
N THR A 333 -14.97 -18.25 -3.97
CA THR A 333 -16.05 -18.99 -3.33
C THR A 333 -15.58 -19.68 -2.05
N THR A 334 -16.16 -19.19 -0.94
CA THR A 334 -16.54 -19.88 0.29
C THR A 334 -15.46 -20.36 1.26
N SER A 335 -15.42 -19.59 2.35
CA SER A 335 -15.42 -20.03 3.76
C SER A 335 -14.79 -21.39 4.07
N GLY A 336 -13.75 -21.38 4.85
CA GLY A 336 -13.42 -22.55 5.63
C GLY A 336 -12.04 -22.59 6.24
N THR A 337 -11.96 -22.18 7.49
CA THR A 337 -11.07 -22.76 8.51
C THR A 337 -9.55 -22.70 8.25
N ALA A 338 -8.91 -21.80 8.92
CA ALA A 338 -7.46 -21.72 9.06
C ALA A 338 -6.85 -23.07 9.44
N THR A 339 -5.99 -23.57 8.59
CA THR A 339 -5.03 -24.63 8.94
C THR A 339 -3.67 -24.19 8.44
N ALA A 340 -2.72 -24.10 9.35
CA ALA A 340 -1.34 -23.70 9.14
C ALA A 340 -0.74 -24.24 7.83
N GLY A 341 -0.21 -23.32 7.02
CA GLY A 341 0.31 -23.57 5.70
C GLY A 341 1.62 -24.37 5.74
N GLN A 342 1.64 -25.43 4.96
CA GLN A 342 2.88 -26.02 4.43
C GLN A 342 3.04 -25.51 3.00
N GLN A 343 4.07 -24.76 2.73
CA GLN A 343 4.52 -24.42 1.39
C GLN A 343 4.84 -25.69 0.60
N THR A 344 4.09 -25.96 -0.43
CA THR A 344 4.40 -27.04 -1.39
C THR A 344 5.15 -26.44 -2.57
N GLN A 345 6.42 -26.81 -2.69
CA GLN A 345 7.24 -26.58 -3.88
C GLN A 345 6.57 -27.18 -5.12
N GLN A 346 6.29 -26.40 -6.12
CA GLN A 346 5.92 -26.88 -7.44
C GLN A 346 7.16 -27.24 -8.25
N ASN A 347 7.39 -28.53 -8.43
CA ASN A 347 8.31 -29.04 -9.44
C ASN A 347 7.62 -29.03 -10.81
N GLN A 348 8.15 -28.26 -11.75
CA GLN A 348 7.79 -28.33 -13.17
C GLN A 348 8.25 -29.68 -13.76
N ASN A 349 7.32 -30.55 -14.01
CA ASN A 349 7.45 -31.50 -15.15
C ASN A 349 6.07 -32.04 -15.53
N GLY A 350 5.59 -31.61 -16.67
CA GLY A 350 4.32 -32.01 -17.21
C GLY A 350 4.32 -33.47 -17.68
N GLN A 351 3.38 -34.24 -17.19
CA GLN A 351 2.71 -35.29 -17.95
C GLN A 351 1.38 -35.68 -17.31
N VAL A 352 0.33 -35.47 -18.09
CA VAL A 352 -1.04 -35.87 -17.76
C VAL A 352 -1.15 -37.38 -17.93
N GLN A 353 -1.54 -38.13 -16.89
CA GLN A 353 -2.10 -39.45 -17.04
C GLN A 353 -3.43 -39.56 -16.28
N GLN A 354 -4.44 -39.82 -17.04
CA GLN A 354 -5.81 -40.05 -16.62
C GLN A 354 -5.92 -41.44 -15.95
N ALA A 355 -6.55 -41.54 -14.77
CA ALA A 355 -6.92 -42.78 -14.13
C ALA A 355 -8.45 -42.98 -14.13
N PRO A 356 -8.93 -44.20 -14.34
CA PRO A 356 -10.35 -44.48 -14.52
C PRO A 356 -11.10 -44.65 -13.19
N ALA A 357 -12.38 -44.35 -13.23
CA ALA A 357 -13.36 -44.50 -12.16
C ALA A 357 -13.70 -45.96 -11.84
N GLY A 358 -13.93 -46.27 -10.56
CA GLY A 358 -14.51 -47.55 -10.16
C GLY A 358 -14.82 -47.56 -8.66
N GLY A 359 -16.10 -47.67 -8.34
CA GLY A 359 -16.69 -47.55 -7.03
C GLY A 359 -16.65 -48.81 -6.16
N GLY A 360 -17.15 -48.66 -4.90
CA GLY A 360 -17.66 -49.77 -4.11
C GLY A 360 -17.24 -49.83 -2.65
N ALA A 361 -18.14 -49.38 -1.79
CA ALA A 361 -18.55 -49.86 -0.45
C ALA A 361 -17.55 -50.52 0.54
N ALA A 362 -17.61 -50.03 1.78
CA ALA A 362 -17.19 -50.70 3.03
C ALA A 362 -18.06 -51.94 3.35
N PRO A 363 -17.74 -52.81 4.35
CA PRO A 363 -17.35 -52.54 5.72
C PRO A 363 -16.45 -53.59 6.46
N GLY A 364 -15.87 -53.15 7.60
CA GLY A 364 -15.82 -53.97 8.84
C GLY A 364 -14.69 -54.98 9.06
N GLY A 365 -14.02 -54.86 10.22
CA GLY A 365 -13.64 -56.01 11.00
C GLY A 365 -12.16 -56.31 11.25
N SER A 366 -11.67 -55.84 12.41
CA SER A 366 -10.97 -56.65 13.45
C SER A 366 -9.79 -57.60 13.15
N GLN A 367 -8.72 -57.32 13.96
CA GLN A 367 -7.75 -58.27 14.57
C GLN A 367 -6.62 -58.91 13.74
N GLY A 368 -5.39 -58.53 14.16
CA GLY A 368 -4.31 -59.38 14.66
C GLY A 368 -3.61 -60.32 13.71
N SER A 369 -2.33 -60.10 13.52
CA SER A 369 -1.30 -61.15 13.72
C SER A 369 0.07 -60.70 13.24
N THR A 370 1.03 -60.97 14.06
CA THR A 370 2.50 -60.96 13.90
C THR A 370 2.98 -61.62 12.62
N GLY A 371 3.91 -60.98 11.89
CA GLY A 371 4.65 -61.59 10.80
C GLY A 371 5.89 -60.76 10.44
N GLN A 372 7.05 -61.18 10.91
CA GLN A 372 8.35 -60.67 10.47
C GLN A 372 8.53 -60.94 8.96
N ASN A 373 8.97 -59.95 8.25
CA ASN A 373 9.71 -60.18 7.01
C ASN A 373 10.83 -59.16 6.87
N GLN A 374 12.06 -59.70 6.94
CA GLN A 374 13.31 -59.02 6.70
C GLN A 374 13.47 -58.79 5.20
N ASN A 375 13.63 -57.56 4.78
CA ASN A 375 14.52 -57.08 3.72
C ASN A 375 14.24 -55.58 3.47
N MET A 376 14.88 -54.75 4.22
CA MET A 376 15.15 -53.38 3.80
C MET A 376 16.65 -53.27 3.52
N PRO A 377 17.06 -52.66 2.41
CA PRO A 377 18.45 -52.33 2.19
C PRO A 377 18.89 -51.27 3.20
N GLN A 378 20.02 -51.52 3.85
CA GLN A 378 20.70 -50.62 4.79
C GLN A 378 21.09 -49.34 4.02
N PRO A 379 20.87 -48.14 4.58
CA PRO A 379 21.38 -46.90 4.00
C PRO A 379 22.91 -46.89 4.02
N PRO A 380 23.55 -46.26 3.03
CA PRO A 380 25.00 -46.17 2.98
C PRO A 380 25.51 -45.33 4.18
N THR A 381 26.42 -45.89 4.90
CA THR A 381 27.23 -45.19 5.91
C THR A 381 28.32 -44.40 5.19
N ASP A 382 27.98 -43.19 4.73
CA ASP A 382 28.97 -42.17 4.47
C ASP A 382 28.42 -40.83 5.03
N GLY A 383 29.05 -40.41 6.09
CA GLY A 383 28.59 -39.28 6.86
C GLY A 383 28.95 -37.94 6.20
N THR A 384 28.13 -37.53 5.29
CA THR A 384 28.05 -36.12 4.95
C THR A 384 26.57 -35.81 4.78
N MET A 385 25.94 -35.32 5.84
CA MET A 385 24.68 -34.59 5.70
C MET A 385 24.98 -33.43 4.75
N PRO A 386 24.21 -33.27 3.66
CA PRO A 386 24.22 -31.98 2.96
C PRO A 386 23.77 -30.95 4.01
N GLY A 387 24.65 -30.03 4.36
CA GLY A 387 24.26 -28.86 5.12
C GLY A 387 23.04 -28.23 4.46
N GLY A 388 22.12 -27.74 5.27
CA GLY A 388 20.93 -27.06 4.81
C GLY A 388 21.32 -26.10 3.70
N GLY A 389 20.79 -26.34 2.50
CA GLY A 389 20.95 -25.45 1.39
C GLY A 389 20.20 -24.17 1.77
N GLY A 390 20.92 -23.13 2.09
CA GLY A 390 20.40 -21.79 1.90
C GLY A 390 20.15 -21.67 0.40
N GLY A 391 18.92 -21.86 -0.03
CA GLY A 391 18.50 -21.47 -1.37
C GLY A 391 18.71 -19.97 -1.43
N THR A 392 19.55 -19.51 -2.35
CA THR A 392 19.52 -18.10 -2.75
C THR A 392 18.18 -17.91 -3.41
N PHE A 393 17.28 -17.18 -2.78
CA PHE A 393 16.06 -16.72 -3.41
C PHE A 393 16.45 -15.84 -4.61
N GLU A 394 15.71 -15.92 -5.68
CA GLU A 394 15.98 -15.10 -6.86
C GLU A 394 15.65 -13.64 -6.52
N VAL A 395 16.61 -12.75 -6.72
CA VAL A 395 16.38 -11.31 -6.60
C VAL A 395 15.60 -10.86 -7.81
N VAL A 396 14.39 -10.38 -7.59
CA VAL A 396 13.52 -9.89 -8.65
C VAL A 396 13.62 -8.37 -8.80
N ASP A 397 13.03 -7.82 -9.85
CA ASP A 397 12.95 -6.38 -10.08
C ASP A 397 11.82 -5.76 -9.24
N ALA A 398 12.06 -5.68 -7.94
CA ALA A 398 11.18 -5.08 -6.94
C ALA A 398 12.00 -4.29 -5.93
N ALA A 399 11.42 -3.30 -5.26
CA ALA A 399 12.14 -2.53 -4.27
C ALA A 399 11.23 -1.84 -3.24
N ILE A 400 11.74 -1.69 -2.01
CA ILE A 400 11.17 -0.83 -0.97
C ILE A 400 12.15 0.31 -0.69
N ASN A 401 11.83 1.50 -1.18
CA ASN A 401 12.62 2.71 -1.01
C ASN A 401 12.05 3.58 0.12
N ILE A 402 12.80 3.80 1.20
CA ILE A 402 12.40 4.72 2.27
C ILE A 402 13.41 5.85 2.34
N SER A 403 12.98 7.06 1.94
CA SER A 403 13.85 8.25 1.91
C SER A 403 13.39 9.35 2.87
N GLY A 404 12.18 9.24 3.46
CA GLY A 404 11.64 10.21 4.39
C GLY A 404 10.51 9.66 5.25
N GLY A 405 9.83 10.54 5.95
CA GLY A 405 8.64 10.22 6.76
C GLY A 405 8.92 9.47 8.07
N THR A 406 7.84 9.07 8.72
CA THR A 406 7.84 8.22 9.91
C THR A 406 7.07 6.95 9.60
N VAL A 407 7.73 5.80 9.64
CA VAL A 407 7.17 4.50 9.32
C VAL A 407 7.18 3.62 10.55
N THR A 408 6.02 3.16 10.97
CA THR A 408 5.86 2.20 12.07
C THR A 408 5.14 0.96 11.56
N VAL A 409 5.79 -0.18 11.65
CA VAL A 409 5.24 -1.47 11.21
C VAL A 409 5.09 -2.38 12.42
N ASN A 410 3.91 -2.97 12.57
CA ASN A 410 3.60 -4.01 13.53
C ASN A 410 3.08 -5.22 12.74
N ALA A 411 3.93 -6.20 12.46
CA ALA A 411 3.62 -7.36 11.64
C ALA A 411 3.75 -8.66 12.43
N GLU A 412 2.91 -9.65 12.11
CA GLU A 412 3.05 -11.01 12.62
C GLU A 412 3.88 -11.89 11.65
N GLY A 413 3.88 -11.56 10.35
CA GLY A 413 4.80 -12.02 9.30
C GLY A 413 6.09 -11.18 9.26
N ASP A 414 6.70 -11.04 8.09
CA ASP A 414 7.86 -10.18 7.92
C ASP A 414 7.49 -8.71 8.07
N GLY A 415 8.34 -7.95 8.77
CA GLY A 415 8.03 -6.54 8.99
C GLY A 415 8.09 -5.73 7.70
N ILE A 416 9.22 -5.79 7.04
CA ILE A 416 9.47 -5.22 5.71
C ILE A 416 10.14 -6.30 4.90
N ASP A 417 9.45 -6.82 3.88
CA ASP A 417 9.92 -7.85 2.97
C ASP A 417 10.09 -7.31 1.55
N SER A 418 11.23 -7.55 0.94
CA SER A 418 11.48 -7.22 -0.45
C SER A 418 12.04 -8.42 -1.22
N ASN A 419 11.30 -8.93 -2.15
CA ASN A 419 11.81 -9.93 -3.09
C ASN A 419 12.89 -9.35 -4.04
N GLY A 420 13.13 -8.03 -3.98
CA GLY A 420 14.17 -7.30 -4.66
C GLY A 420 15.16 -6.65 -3.70
N THR A 421 15.22 -5.33 -3.65
CA THR A 421 16.13 -4.56 -2.80
C THR A 421 15.38 -3.68 -1.79
N ALA A 422 16.02 -3.34 -0.68
CA ALA A 422 15.45 -2.46 0.35
C ALA A 422 16.42 -1.34 0.74
N PRO A 423 16.55 -0.26 -0.06
CA PRO A 423 17.37 0.89 0.29
C PRO A 423 16.63 1.88 1.21
N PHE A 424 17.20 2.12 2.40
CA PHE A 424 16.74 3.15 3.34
C PHE A 424 17.76 4.29 3.38
N SER A 425 17.36 5.45 2.85
CA SER A 425 18.22 6.62 2.72
C SER A 425 17.83 7.78 3.65
N GLY A 426 16.65 7.70 4.29
CA GLY A 426 16.13 8.74 5.19
C GLY A 426 15.01 8.24 6.08
N GLY A 427 14.28 9.17 6.68
CA GLY A 427 13.11 8.90 7.53
C GLY A 427 13.43 8.29 8.89
N THR A 428 12.36 7.91 9.59
CA THR A 428 12.40 7.15 10.84
C THR A 428 11.58 5.88 10.70
N VAL A 429 12.24 4.73 10.71
CA VAL A 429 11.62 3.42 10.53
C VAL A 429 11.66 2.65 11.83
N THR A 430 10.52 2.20 12.29
CA THR A 430 10.36 1.34 13.47
C THR A 430 9.59 0.09 13.09
N VAL A 431 10.21 -1.07 13.24
CA VAL A 431 9.58 -2.36 12.98
C VAL A 431 9.45 -3.14 14.28
N ASN A 432 8.24 -3.57 14.57
CA ASN A 432 7.87 -4.33 15.77
C ASN A 432 7.33 -5.70 15.36
N GLY A 433 8.19 -6.68 15.30
CA GLY A 433 7.83 -8.04 14.93
C GLY A 433 8.72 -8.59 13.82
N PRO A 434 8.60 -9.85 13.48
CA PRO A 434 7.67 -10.83 14.08
C PRO A 434 8.05 -11.24 15.51
N ALA A 435 7.06 -11.75 16.24
CA ALA A 435 7.26 -12.34 17.57
C ALA A 435 7.40 -13.87 17.53
N ALA A 436 7.19 -14.50 16.38
CA ALA A 436 7.30 -15.94 16.13
C ALA A 436 8.46 -16.23 15.16
N GLY A 437 9.08 -17.41 15.26
CA GLY A 437 10.16 -17.83 14.36
C GLY A 437 9.68 -18.12 12.93
N GLY A 438 10.60 -18.01 11.98
CA GLY A 438 10.32 -18.24 10.55
C GLY A 438 10.26 -16.97 9.71
N ASN A 439 10.09 -15.81 10.34
CA ASN A 439 10.00 -14.49 9.71
C ASN A 439 11.00 -13.52 10.34
N ASN A 440 11.23 -12.37 9.71
CA ASN A 440 12.21 -11.36 10.10
C ASN A 440 11.58 -9.95 10.18
N ALA A 441 12.18 -9.05 10.95
CA ALA A 441 11.74 -7.66 10.94
C ALA A 441 12.08 -6.93 9.64
N LEU A 442 13.22 -7.28 9.04
CA LEU A 442 13.68 -6.76 7.74
C LEU A 442 14.18 -7.95 6.94
N ASP A 443 13.54 -8.24 5.81
CA ASP A 443 13.93 -9.27 4.88
C ASP A 443 14.12 -8.71 3.47
N SER A 444 15.08 -9.24 2.70
CA SER A 444 15.35 -8.77 1.35
C SER A 444 16.12 -9.82 0.56
N ASN A 445 15.58 -10.29 -0.56
CA ASN A 445 16.31 -11.19 -1.44
C ASN A 445 17.56 -10.56 -2.07
N GLY A 446 17.59 -9.21 -2.16
CA GLY A 446 18.71 -8.44 -2.68
C GLY A 446 19.45 -7.65 -1.60
N ASP A 447 19.88 -6.44 -1.90
CA ASP A 447 20.62 -5.60 -0.97
C ASP A 447 19.67 -4.86 0.00
N LEU A 448 19.73 -5.18 1.29
CA LEU A 448 19.21 -4.32 2.37
C LEU A 448 20.23 -3.22 2.67
N LEU A 449 19.97 -1.99 2.26
CA LEU A 449 20.90 -0.88 2.33
C LEU A 449 20.50 0.15 3.39
N LEU A 450 21.32 0.32 4.42
CA LEU A 450 21.17 1.40 5.39
C LEU A 450 22.08 2.57 5.01
N ASN A 451 21.53 3.56 4.29
CA ASN A 451 22.26 4.71 3.76
C ASN A 451 21.94 6.03 4.47
N GLY A 452 20.99 6.03 5.40
CA GLY A 452 20.58 7.20 6.17
C GLY A 452 19.37 6.94 7.07
N GLY A 453 18.82 8.00 7.65
CA GLY A 453 17.67 7.92 8.54
C GLY A 453 17.97 7.30 9.90
N THR A 454 16.90 6.89 10.57
CA THR A 454 16.90 6.13 11.81
C THR A 454 16.12 4.85 11.60
N VAL A 455 16.73 3.70 11.80
CA VAL A 455 16.10 2.39 11.67
C VAL A 455 16.22 1.64 13.00
N THR A 456 15.08 1.23 13.53
CA THR A 456 15.01 0.35 14.69
C THR A 456 14.07 -0.81 14.36
N ALA A 457 14.54 -2.03 14.49
CA ALA A 457 13.78 -3.22 14.15
C ALA A 457 13.99 -4.31 15.20
N GLY A 458 12.90 -4.86 15.71
CA GLY A 458 12.92 -5.90 16.72
C GLY A 458 12.19 -7.16 16.27
N SER A 459 12.87 -8.32 16.35
CA SER A 459 12.33 -9.62 15.95
C SER A 459 12.85 -10.76 16.83
N THR A 460 12.50 -11.98 16.49
CA THR A 460 13.21 -13.18 16.92
C THR A 460 14.64 -13.18 16.39
N ALA A 461 15.51 -14.07 16.87
CA ALA A 461 16.93 -14.07 16.49
C ALA A 461 17.27 -15.07 15.38
N ASP A 462 16.33 -15.91 14.96
CA ASP A 462 16.56 -17.10 14.14
C ASP A 462 16.64 -16.82 12.63
N MET A 463 16.03 -15.75 12.12
CA MET A 463 16.01 -15.42 10.69
C MET A 463 16.69 -14.08 10.36
N PHE A 464 17.59 -13.59 11.24
CA PHE A 464 18.21 -12.29 11.04
C PHE A 464 18.99 -12.18 9.73
N GLU A 465 18.59 -11.26 8.90
CA GLU A 465 19.35 -10.79 7.74
C GLU A 465 20.22 -9.58 8.13
N ALA A 466 21.47 -9.62 7.71
CA ALA A 466 22.40 -8.54 7.95
C ALA A 466 22.29 -7.48 6.83
N PRO A 467 22.22 -6.18 7.15
CA PRO A 467 22.36 -5.15 6.14
C PRO A 467 23.60 -5.35 5.28
N SER A 468 23.45 -5.07 3.96
CA SER A 468 24.52 -5.22 2.98
C SER A 468 25.79 -4.45 3.39
N SER A 469 26.93 -5.01 3.11
CA SER A 469 28.24 -4.35 3.33
C SER A 469 28.39 -3.04 2.53
N ALA A 470 27.57 -2.83 1.50
CA ALA A 470 27.49 -1.59 0.72
C ALA A 470 26.75 -0.46 1.48
N SER A 471 26.07 -0.75 2.57
CA SER A 471 25.46 0.26 3.44
C SER A 471 26.48 1.30 3.88
N THR A 472 26.12 2.58 3.86
CA THR A 472 26.99 3.68 4.31
C THR A 472 26.87 3.96 5.80
N SER A 473 25.71 3.67 6.41
CA SER A 473 25.47 3.80 7.86
C SER A 473 25.98 2.57 8.61
N GLY A 474 26.42 2.77 9.86
CA GLY A 474 26.68 1.67 10.77
C GLY A 474 25.39 1.17 11.43
N TYR A 475 25.37 -0.08 11.86
CA TYR A 475 24.27 -0.63 12.64
C TYR A 475 24.77 -1.48 13.81
N LEU A 476 23.93 -1.59 14.84
CA LEU A 476 24.14 -2.51 15.95
C LEU A 476 23.16 -3.68 15.82
N LYS A 477 23.68 -4.89 15.90
CA LYS A 477 22.92 -6.11 16.14
C LYS A 477 22.97 -6.42 17.63
N ILE A 478 21.88 -6.14 18.33
CA ILE A 478 21.74 -6.36 19.77
C ILE A 478 20.96 -7.66 19.96
N THR A 479 21.55 -8.65 20.62
CA THR A 479 20.90 -9.95 20.86
C THR A 479 20.84 -10.27 22.33
N ASP A 480 19.70 -10.82 22.77
CA ASP A 480 19.54 -11.39 24.12
C ASP A 480 18.81 -12.74 23.99
N SER A 481 19.51 -13.80 24.43
CA SER A 481 19.00 -15.18 24.36
C SER A 481 17.81 -15.44 25.28
N SER A 482 17.51 -14.55 26.22
CA SER A 482 16.42 -14.70 27.19
C SER A 482 15.12 -14.00 26.79
N ALA A 483 15.05 -13.45 25.61
CA ALA A 483 13.99 -12.55 25.11
C ALA A 483 13.86 -11.25 25.93
N LEU A 484 13.73 -10.15 25.22
CA LEU A 484 13.56 -8.83 25.82
C LEU A 484 12.10 -8.65 26.27
N THR A 485 11.91 -8.14 27.47
CA THR A 485 10.57 -8.03 28.06
C THR A 485 9.74 -6.98 27.33
N GLN A 486 8.53 -7.35 26.88
CA GLN A 486 7.57 -6.41 26.31
C GLN A 486 7.31 -5.22 27.24
N GLY A 487 7.28 -4.03 26.69
CA GLY A 487 7.10 -2.77 27.42
C GLY A 487 8.38 -2.17 27.98
N SER A 488 9.49 -2.91 27.98
CA SER A 488 10.82 -2.37 28.32
C SER A 488 11.39 -1.55 27.16
N THR A 489 12.46 -0.79 27.44
CA THR A 489 13.18 -0.02 26.41
C THR A 489 14.65 -0.41 26.38
N VAL A 490 15.13 -0.74 25.19
CA VAL A 490 16.57 -0.90 24.91
C VAL A 490 17.16 0.48 24.69
N GLN A 491 18.21 0.82 25.46
CA GLN A 491 18.95 2.07 25.32
C GLN A 491 20.38 1.77 24.83
N VAL A 492 20.81 2.53 23.85
CA VAL A 492 22.18 2.50 23.30
C VAL A 492 22.91 3.75 23.74
N THR A 493 24.04 3.59 24.40
CA THR A 493 24.85 4.69 24.96
C THR A 493 26.25 4.68 24.35
N ASP A 494 26.72 5.84 23.91
CA ASP A 494 28.08 6.00 23.39
C ASP A 494 29.15 6.03 24.51
N SER A 495 30.41 6.10 24.10
CA SER A 495 31.55 6.16 25.04
C SER A 495 31.58 7.42 25.92
N SER A 496 30.83 8.46 25.58
CA SER A 496 30.69 9.68 26.39
C SER A 496 29.61 9.56 27.48
N GLY A 497 28.80 8.51 27.44
CA GLY A 497 27.64 8.31 28.31
C GLY A 497 26.35 8.95 27.74
N THR A 498 26.36 9.39 26.48
CA THR A 498 25.17 9.93 25.81
C THR A 498 24.33 8.81 25.22
N VAL A 499 23.02 8.81 25.48
CA VAL A 499 22.08 7.90 24.83
C VAL A 499 21.92 8.32 23.37
N VAL A 500 22.20 7.42 22.44
CA VAL A 500 22.16 7.67 20.98
C VAL A 500 21.00 6.96 20.29
N ALA A 501 20.34 6.02 20.98
CA ALA A 501 19.10 5.41 20.53
C ALA A 501 18.29 4.83 21.69
N ASN A 502 16.97 4.84 21.52
CA ASN A 502 16.01 4.16 22.38
C ASN A 502 15.06 3.35 21.49
N TYR A 503 14.84 2.08 21.85
CA TYR A 503 13.85 1.23 21.17
C TYR A 503 12.94 0.59 22.23
N LYS A 504 11.63 0.87 22.11
CA LYS A 504 10.62 0.25 22.99
C LYS A 504 10.25 -1.12 22.44
N ILE A 505 10.36 -2.15 23.25
CA ILE A 505 9.91 -3.49 22.90
C ILE A 505 8.37 -3.50 22.89
N ALA A 506 7.77 -3.52 21.71
CA ALA A 506 6.32 -3.46 21.54
C ALA A 506 5.66 -4.84 21.67
N THR A 507 6.35 -5.92 21.27
CA THR A 507 5.85 -7.29 21.26
C THR A 507 6.63 -8.20 22.21
N SER A 508 6.05 -9.32 22.62
CA SER A 508 6.75 -10.37 23.36
C SER A 508 7.59 -11.24 22.41
N GLY A 509 8.62 -11.88 22.91
CA GLY A 509 9.44 -12.82 22.11
C GLY A 509 10.59 -12.17 21.34
N VAL A 510 10.75 -10.86 21.39
CA VAL A 510 11.88 -10.17 20.77
C VAL A 510 13.19 -10.59 21.41
N GLN A 511 14.10 -11.11 20.60
CA GLN A 511 15.45 -11.58 21.01
C GLN A 511 16.56 -10.82 20.29
N LEU A 512 16.20 -10.07 19.25
CA LEU A 512 17.10 -9.28 18.44
C LEU A 512 16.54 -7.88 18.24
N VAL A 513 17.40 -6.88 18.36
CA VAL A 513 17.09 -5.48 17.97
C VAL A 513 18.21 -4.99 17.07
N LEU A 514 17.85 -4.55 15.86
CA LEU A 514 18.72 -3.79 14.97
C LEU A 514 18.51 -2.29 15.25
N VAL A 515 19.61 -1.56 15.38
CA VAL A 515 19.59 -0.10 15.54
C VAL A 515 20.59 0.53 14.58
N SER A 516 20.13 1.45 13.75
CA SER A 516 20.97 2.25 12.87
C SER A 516 20.51 3.72 12.89
N ASN A 517 21.43 4.64 13.04
CA ASN A 517 21.23 6.08 12.84
C ASN A 517 22.59 6.76 12.68
N LYS A 518 22.56 8.07 12.44
CA LYS A 518 23.78 8.88 12.21
C LYS A 518 24.80 8.87 13.35
N ASN A 519 24.42 8.46 14.56
CA ASN A 519 25.32 8.38 15.72
C ASN A 519 25.91 6.98 15.92
N ILE A 520 25.46 6.00 15.15
CA ILE A 520 26.00 4.63 15.13
C ILE A 520 27.08 4.55 14.06
N VAL A 521 28.34 4.60 14.48
CA VAL A 521 29.51 4.67 13.59
C VAL A 521 30.18 3.30 13.50
N LYS A 522 30.41 2.82 12.29
CA LYS A 522 31.05 1.53 12.03
C LYS A 522 32.37 1.38 12.81
N GLY A 523 32.56 0.23 13.44
CA GLY A 523 33.73 -0.10 14.23
C GLY A 523 33.78 0.52 15.64
N GLN A 524 32.83 1.38 16.03
CA GLN A 524 32.73 1.90 17.39
C GLN A 524 31.91 0.97 18.29
N SER A 525 32.23 0.98 19.57
CA SER A 525 31.54 0.19 20.59
C SER A 525 30.61 1.06 21.41
N TYR A 526 29.45 0.49 21.73
CA TYR A 526 28.36 1.12 22.47
C TYR A 526 27.94 0.23 23.64
N THR A 527 27.58 0.86 24.75
CA THR A 527 26.97 0.14 25.87
C THR A 527 25.47 0.06 25.65
N VAL A 528 24.94 -1.14 25.77
CA VAL A 528 23.49 -1.39 25.64
C VAL A 528 22.91 -1.79 26.98
N SER A 529 21.81 -1.17 27.35
CA SER A 529 21.08 -1.46 28.57
C SER A 529 19.59 -1.56 28.33
N VAL A 530 18.88 -2.24 29.21
CA VAL A 530 17.42 -2.35 29.19
C VAL A 530 16.84 -1.72 30.45
N THR A 531 15.84 -0.90 30.30
CA THR A 531 15.07 -0.33 31.40
C THR A 531 13.67 -0.90 31.44
N SER A 532 13.14 -1.18 32.63
CA SER A 532 11.75 -1.56 32.80
C SER A 532 10.86 -0.32 32.62
N GLY A 533 10.11 -0.26 31.52
CA GLY A 533 9.18 0.81 31.18
C GLY A 533 9.59 1.61 29.94
N SER A 534 8.67 2.49 29.52
CA SER A 534 8.88 3.35 28.35
C SER A 534 9.78 4.52 28.71
N VAL A 535 10.72 4.80 27.81
CA VAL A 535 11.53 6.02 27.80
C VAL A 535 11.18 6.77 26.52
N ASP A 536 11.18 8.09 26.56
CA ASP A 536 11.00 8.91 25.37
C ASP A 536 12.07 8.54 24.33
N ALA A 537 11.63 8.23 23.10
CA ALA A 537 12.53 7.86 22.02
C ALA A 537 13.60 8.94 21.73
N ALA A 538 13.28 10.21 21.96
CA ALA A 538 14.18 11.34 21.80
C ALA A 538 15.08 11.59 23.02
N SER A 539 14.94 10.83 24.13
CA SER A 539 15.74 11.06 25.34
C SER A 539 17.21 10.73 25.08
N THR A 540 18.07 11.68 25.38
CA THR A 540 19.53 11.53 25.33
C THR A 540 20.15 11.22 26.70
N THR A 541 19.34 11.03 27.73
CA THR A 541 19.77 10.76 29.11
C THR A 541 19.48 9.32 29.49
N ALA A 542 20.46 8.64 30.07
CA ALA A 542 20.27 7.28 30.56
C ALA A 542 19.17 7.21 31.61
N ALA A 543 18.26 6.25 31.47
CA ALA A 543 17.20 6.01 32.44
C ALA A 543 17.78 5.41 33.73
N SER A 544 17.09 5.67 34.84
CA SER A 544 17.44 5.03 36.11
C SER A 544 16.89 3.60 36.19
N GLY A 545 17.58 2.71 36.86
CA GLY A 545 17.13 1.32 37.03
C GLY A 545 17.35 0.43 35.80
N THR A 546 18.36 0.75 34.99
CA THR A 546 18.74 -0.04 33.82
C THR A 546 19.52 -1.28 34.19
N SER A 547 19.34 -2.37 33.45
CA SER A 547 20.17 -3.56 33.45
C SER A 547 21.03 -3.53 32.19
N GLU A 548 22.35 -3.57 32.36
CA GLU A 548 23.28 -3.59 31.23
C GLU A 548 23.27 -4.98 30.56
N LEU A 549 23.09 -5.00 29.24
CA LEU A 549 23.22 -6.18 28.40
C LEU A 549 24.66 -6.43 27.97
N GLY A 550 25.48 -5.39 27.87
CA GLY A 550 26.88 -5.47 27.49
C GLY A 550 27.30 -4.41 26.47
N SER A 551 28.49 -4.63 25.90
CA SER A 551 29.08 -3.77 24.88
C SER A 551 28.95 -4.41 23.50
N PHE A 552 28.45 -3.67 22.52
CA PHE A 552 28.23 -4.08 21.14
C PHE A 552 29.02 -3.17 20.20
N THR A 553 29.64 -3.77 19.17
CA THR A 553 30.40 -3.01 18.17
C THR A 553 29.57 -2.88 16.89
N ALA A 554 29.50 -1.66 16.35
CA ALA A 554 28.76 -1.39 15.13
C ALA A 554 29.44 -2.00 13.90
N ALA A 555 28.65 -2.67 13.06
CA ALA A 555 29.07 -3.22 11.77
C ALA A 555 28.92 -2.21 10.62
#